data_5acbac8466994f8e26e6bdffe14fc6f7
#
_entry.id   5acbac8466994f8e26e6bdffe14fc6f7
#
_cell.length_a   1.000
_cell.length_b   1.000
_cell.length_c   1.000
_cell.angle_alpha   90.00
_cell.angle_beta   90.00
_cell.angle_gamma   90.00
#
_symmetry.space_group_name_H-M   'P 1'
#
loop_
_entity.id
_entity.type
_entity.pdbx_description
1 polymer ?
#
loop_
_entity_poly.entity_id
_entity_poly.type
_entity_poly.pdbx_seq_one_letter_code
_entity_poly.pdbx_strand_id
1 'polypeptide(L)'
;MDINQISIKRFKEKYLTTQKSAAPPVQKTYTVRSTNLLMKELSRMSNNNSAFINKMYEINLSTEELQKRTHKDYLITKKMLKTDAPEYLALADGDKQALKHLVKAAYILERINMQLDNPHNLAFKEYLEKEITKGNKDAEMTKILFDAQKGINAIDSMSQKIYLAKGIGELPGKGVYPEDLTKEEFHKILTKMLKEGKDNEVKKILTQRSVVERKGDELVGIDYIDKYKEDFSKMADELEKASELSTNADFNEYLKLQAKALRSADPMLDAHADKKWATLQDTPLEFTITRENYEDEMTGTIVENKELSKMLEERGISPIPKDFLGGRVGIVNKKGTDALMAIKQYLPTLAQNMPFNNEYEQNISTNGDAKQTMVDVDLVAVTGNVGEYRGGITLAENLPNDDKLSLQIGGGRRNVYHRQIRFVSDMSKLQERLDEILDKDQHQYYLDEADHWFTIGHENAHSLGPKKGGESLGKYRNIIEENKADMGSLAFVDLLTELGMYTPEQRKQIIVTTITDNFLKSKPDLSQAHRVRTVMQNKYFAERGAYEITPEGKIHVNIDKVVPIAKEMLAEIVRIQIDGDFDKAEKYVKDNFVWTENMELIAQKLQKINKSLNGRTESELAENLLKE
;
A
#
# COMPACT_ATOMS: atom_id res chain seq x y z
N MET A 1 1.58 -38.81 -29.05
CA MET A 1 0.89 -37.51 -29.31
C MET A 1 0.62 -36.88 -27.93
N ASP A 2 1.15 -35.70 -27.74
CA ASP A 2 1.08 -34.98 -26.48
C ASP A 2 -0.36 -34.54 -26.18
N ILE A 3 -0.80 -34.72 -24.95
CA ILE A 3 -2.16 -34.37 -24.46
C ILE A 3 -2.50 -32.90 -24.80
N ASN A 4 -1.50 -32.03 -24.83
CA ASN A 4 -1.63 -30.62 -25.24
C ASN A 4 -2.01 -30.43 -26.71
N GLN A 5 -1.54 -31.28 -27.62
CA GLN A 5 -1.91 -31.23 -29.02
C GLN A 5 -3.35 -31.68 -29.30
N ILE A 6 -3.83 -32.62 -28.48
CA ILE A 6 -5.22 -33.11 -28.55
C ILE A 6 -6.20 -32.05 -28.06
N SER A 7 -5.85 -31.33 -27.02
CA SER A 7 -6.67 -30.24 -26.45
C SER A 7 -6.77 -29.05 -27.44
N ILE A 8 -5.66 -28.65 -28.05
CA ILE A 8 -5.61 -27.58 -29.07
C ILE A 8 -6.39 -27.97 -30.32
N LYS A 9 -6.33 -29.24 -30.77
CA LYS A 9 -7.08 -29.72 -31.92
C LYS A 9 -8.59 -29.72 -31.63
N ARG A 10 -9.02 -30.19 -30.46
CA ARG A 10 -10.43 -30.14 -30.01
C ARG A 10 -10.96 -28.72 -29.88
N PHE A 11 -10.14 -27.80 -29.39
CA PHE A 11 -10.47 -26.38 -29.28
C PHE A 11 -10.68 -25.76 -30.67
N LYS A 12 -9.75 -26.01 -31.62
CA LYS A 12 -9.89 -25.54 -33.00
C LYS A 12 -11.14 -26.10 -33.69
N GLU A 13 -11.45 -27.37 -33.52
CA GLU A 13 -12.63 -28.02 -34.08
C GLU A 13 -13.95 -27.47 -33.49
N LYS A 14 -13.98 -27.16 -32.20
CA LYS A 14 -15.18 -26.66 -31.51
C LYS A 14 -15.49 -25.18 -31.75
N TYR A 15 -14.47 -24.33 -31.96
CA TYR A 15 -14.65 -22.89 -32.04
C TYR A 15 -14.30 -22.25 -33.39
N LEU A 16 -13.54 -22.92 -34.27
CA LEU A 16 -13.21 -22.41 -35.60
C LEU A 16 -14.09 -22.99 -36.74
N THR A 17 -14.77 -24.13 -36.52
CA THR A 17 -15.70 -24.70 -37.47
C THR A 17 -17.09 -24.05 -37.50
N THR A 18 -17.44 -23.28 -36.47
CA THR A 18 -18.71 -22.51 -36.43
C THR A 18 -18.70 -21.22 -37.25
N GLN A 19 -17.58 -20.88 -37.91
CA GLN A 19 -17.51 -19.70 -38.78
C GLN A 19 -17.70 -19.97 -40.29
N LYS A 20 -18.12 -21.17 -40.69
CA LYS A 20 -18.41 -21.49 -42.09
C LYS A 20 -19.89 -21.74 -42.33
N SER A 21 -20.74 -20.75 -42.16
CA SER A 21 -22.01 -20.66 -42.90
C SER A 21 -22.63 -19.26 -42.81
N ALA A 22 -22.44 -18.52 -43.87
CA ALA A 22 -23.27 -17.53 -44.56
C ALA A 22 -24.13 -16.55 -43.78
N ALA A 23 -23.83 -15.26 -43.92
CA ALA A 23 -24.69 -14.15 -44.36
C ALA A 23 -24.09 -12.80 -43.87
N PRO A 24 -24.43 -11.62 -44.43
CA PRO A 24 -23.62 -10.42 -44.37
C PRO A 24 -23.58 -9.76 -42.97
N PRO A 25 -22.64 -8.85 -42.72
CA PRO A 25 -22.22 -8.49 -41.38
C PRO A 25 -23.25 -7.63 -40.64
N VAL A 26 -23.91 -8.24 -39.70
CA VAL A 26 -24.52 -7.49 -38.59
C VAL A 26 -23.40 -7.23 -37.57
N GLN A 27 -23.12 -5.97 -37.26
CA GLN A 27 -22.26 -5.58 -36.13
C GLN A 27 -22.76 -6.27 -34.85
N LYS A 28 -22.14 -7.39 -34.51
CA LYS A 28 -22.37 -8.02 -33.19
C LYS A 28 -21.46 -7.32 -32.19
N THR A 29 -22.03 -6.45 -31.38
CA THR A 29 -21.51 -6.08 -30.08
C THR A 29 -21.33 -7.36 -29.25
N TYR A 30 -20.09 -7.82 -29.12
CA TYR A 30 -19.76 -8.91 -28.18
C TYR A 30 -20.04 -8.44 -26.78
N THR A 31 -20.98 -9.05 -26.11
CA THR A 31 -21.28 -8.75 -24.72
C THR A 31 -20.12 -9.20 -23.83
N VAL A 32 -19.83 -8.43 -22.79
CA VAL A 32 -18.78 -8.68 -21.75
C VAL A 32 -18.78 -10.14 -21.25
N ARG A 33 -19.92 -10.83 -21.29
CA ARG A 33 -20.05 -12.25 -20.92
C ARG A 33 -19.29 -13.23 -21.81
N SER A 34 -19.19 -13.01 -23.10
CA SER A 34 -18.51 -13.95 -24.01
C SER A 34 -16.98 -13.82 -23.93
N THR A 35 -16.47 -12.61 -23.70
CA THR A 35 -15.04 -12.34 -23.52
C THR A 35 -14.55 -12.94 -22.19
N ASN A 36 -15.31 -12.77 -21.12
CA ASN A 36 -15.00 -13.36 -19.82
C ASN A 36 -15.01 -14.90 -19.83
N LEU A 37 -15.89 -15.53 -20.61
CA LEU A 37 -15.92 -16.99 -20.72
C LEU A 37 -14.68 -17.54 -21.43
N LEU A 38 -14.23 -16.85 -22.49
CA LEU A 38 -13.05 -17.21 -23.24
C LEU A 38 -11.77 -16.99 -22.43
N MET A 39 -11.66 -15.88 -21.70
CA MET A 39 -10.56 -15.59 -20.78
C MET A 39 -10.51 -16.60 -19.61
N LYS A 40 -11.67 -17.03 -19.13
CA LYS A 40 -11.81 -18.06 -18.10
C LYS A 40 -11.29 -19.43 -18.57
N GLU A 41 -11.56 -19.83 -19.80
CA GLU A 41 -11.03 -21.08 -20.37
C GLU A 41 -9.51 -20.99 -20.63
N LEU A 42 -9.00 -19.84 -21.03
CA LEU A 42 -7.57 -19.61 -21.28
C LEU A 42 -6.75 -19.56 -19.99
N SER A 43 -7.26 -18.95 -18.94
CA SER A 43 -6.65 -18.94 -17.60
C SER A 43 -6.52 -20.37 -17.05
N ARG A 44 -7.47 -21.24 -17.34
CA ARG A 44 -7.41 -22.68 -17.00
C ARG A 44 -6.38 -23.47 -17.81
N MET A 45 -5.97 -22.97 -18.98
CA MET A 45 -5.01 -23.62 -19.88
C MET A 45 -3.58 -23.05 -19.75
N SER A 46 -3.37 -22.02 -18.99
CA SER A 46 -2.24 -21.13 -19.11
C SER A 46 -1.02 -21.48 -18.28
N ASN A 47 -0.46 -22.62 -18.38
CA ASN A 47 0.94 -22.70 -17.93
C ASN A 47 2.00 -22.71 -19.06
N ASN A 48 1.62 -22.62 -20.36
CA ASN A 48 2.65 -22.75 -21.41
C ASN A 48 2.39 -22.06 -22.77
N ASN A 49 1.58 -20.98 -22.88
CA ASN A 49 1.36 -20.40 -24.21
C ASN A 49 1.30 -18.87 -24.25
N SER A 50 2.41 -18.20 -23.93
CA SER A 50 2.55 -16.73 -23.99
C SER A 50 2.22 -16.14 -25.37
N ALA A 51 2.52 -16.84 -26.47
CA ALA A 51 2.26 -16.39 -27.84
C ALA A 51 0.77 -16.35 -28.23
N PHE A 52 -0.07 -17.18 -27.61
CA PHE A 52 -1.51 -17.21 -27.89
C PHE A 52 -2.25 -16.16 -27.04
N ILE A 53 -1.84 -15.98 -25.81
CA ILE A 53 -2.39 -14.97 -24.89
C ILE A 53 -2.13 -13.56 -25.44
N ASN A 54 -0.95 -13.28 -25.97
CA ASN A 54 -0.56 -11.98 -26.52
C ASN A 54 -1.41 -11.50 -27.73
N LYS A 55 -2.11 -12.37 -28.41
CA LYS A 55 -3.03 -11.99 -29.50
C LYS A 55 -4.38 -11.46 -29.01
N MET A 56 -4.65 -11.53 -27.70
CA MET A 56 -5.95 -11.22 -27.11
C MET A 56 -5.99 -9.89 -26.37
N TYR A 57 -4.84 -9.30 -26.09
CA TYR A 57 -4.80 -8.01 -25.42
C TYR A 57 -5.00 -6.87 -26.43
N GLU A 58 -5.80 -5.89 -26.01
CA GLU A 58 -5.99 -4.62 -26.69
C GLU A 58 -5.81 -3.49 -25.67
N ILE A 59 -5.28 -2.36 -26.11
CA ILE A 59 -5.18 -1.15 -25.29
C ILE A 59 -6.58 -0.58 -25.10
N ASN A 60 -6.93 -0.21 -23.87
CA ASN A 60 -8.28 0.24 -23.52
C ASN A 60 -8.46 1.75 -23.68
N LEU A 61 -7.41 2.55 -23.43
CA LEU A 61 -7.50 4.01 -23.51
C LEU A 61 -7.31 4.49 -24.95
N SER A 62 -8.01 5.57 -25.31
CA SER A 62 -7.81 6.22 -26.61
C SER A 62 -6.45 6.91 -26.69
N THR A 63 -5.94 7.14 -27.88
CA THR A 63 -4.68 7.88 -28.12
C THR A 63 -4.72 9.26 -27.45
N GLU A 64 -5.85 9.95 -27.50
CA GLU A 64 -6.03 11.27 -26.87
C GLU A 64 -5.90 11.19 -25.34
N GLU A 65 -6.55 10.21 -24.70
CA GLU A 65 -6.46 10.00 -23.25
C GLU A 65 -5.06 9.56 -22.81
N LEU A 66 -4.38 8.74 -23.61
CA LEU A 66 -3.00 8.36 -23.38
C LEU A 66 -2.05 9.56 -23.45
N GLN A 67 -2.18 10.40 -24.50
CA GLN A 67 -1.40 11.64 -24.64
C GLN A 67 -1.61 12.58 -23.47
N LYS A 68 -2.86 12.76 -23.04
CA LYS A 68 -3.19 13.59 -21.88
C LYS A 68 -2.54 13.03 -20.62
N ARG A 69 -2.77 11.75 -20.28
CA ARG A 69 -2.31 11.15 -19.01
C ARG A 69 -0.80 11.00 -18.92
N THR A 70 -0.10 10.89 -20.04
CA THR A 70 1.39 10.85 -20.07
C THR A 70 2.03 12.24 -20.15
N HIS A 71 1.24 13.30 -20.37
CA HIS A 71 1.78 14.66 -20.36
C HIS A 71 2.27 15.06 -18.97
N LYS A 72 3.37 15.82 -18.90
CA LYS A 72 4.03 16.26 -17.64
C LYS A 72 3.11 16.96 -16.63
N ASP A 73 2.02 17.59 -17.07
CA ASP A 73 1.06 18.25 -16.18
C ASP A 73 0.10 17.26 -15.51
N TYR A 74 -0.08 16.07 -16.10
CA TYR A 74 -1.00 15.05 -15.62
C TYR A 74 -0.30 13.83 -15.03
N LEU A 75 0.97 13.58 -15.38
CA LEU A 75 1.82 12.53 -14.82
C LEU A 75 3.04 13.17 -14.15
N ILE A 76 2.98 13.28 -12.81
CA ILE A 76 4.10 13.82 -12.04
C ILE A 76 5.19 12.76 -11.92
N THR A 77 6.44 13.14 -12.23
CA THR A 77 7.60 12.28 -12.04
C THR A 77 8.32 12.65 -10.74
N LYS A 78 8.38 11.71 -9.81
CA LYS A 78 9.18 11.78 -8.58
C LYS A 78 10.51 11.09 -8.81
N LYS A 79 11.61 11.80 -8.58
CA LYS A 79 12.97 11.29 -8.81
C LYS A 79 13.58 10.83 -7.50
N MET A 80 14.19 9.66 -7.53
CA MET A 80 15.00 9.11 -6.46
C MET A 80 16.48 9.43 -6.69
N LEU A 81 17.37 8.87 -5.88
CA LEU A 81 18.81 9.13 -5.97
C LEU A 81 19.36 8.88 -7.36
N LYS A 82 20.30 9.77 -7.77
CA LYS A 82 21.05 9.66 -9.00
C LYS A 82 22.41 9.00 -8.77
N THR A 83 23.08 8.65 -9.87
CA THR A 83 24.42 8.06 -9.86
C THR A 83 25.50 9.00 -9.33
N ASP A 84 25.29 10.31 -9.40
CA ASP A 84 26.19 11.35 -8.89
C ASP A 84 25.82 11.86 -7.49
N ALA A 85 24.83 11.24 -6.83
CA ALA A 85 24.39 11.63 -5.50
C ALA A 85 25.52 11.47 -4.47
N PRO A 86 25.78 12.50 -3.64
CA PRO A 86 26.83 12.43 -2.62
C PRO A 86 26.68 11.24 -1.66
N GLU A 87 25.46 10.89 -1.32
CA GLU A 87 25.12 9.76 -0.45
C GLU A 87 25.59 8.43 -1.04
N TYR A 88 25.37 8.24 -2.35
CA TYR A 88 25.85 7.05 -3.07
C TYR A 88 27.37 7.05 -3.23
N LEU A 89 27.94 8.20 -3.62
CA LEU A 89 29.39 8.32 -3.83
C LEU A 89 30.17 8.07 -2.53
N ALA A 90 29.61 8.43 -1.37
CA ALA A 90 30.23 8.26 -0.06
C ALA A 90 30.20 6.81 0.48
N LEU A 91 29.41 5.91 -0.12
CA LEU A 91 29.36 4.51 0.30
C LEU A 91 30.72 3.83 0.08
N ALA A 92 31.05 2.90 0.97
CA ALA A 92 32.16 1.96 0.75
C ALA A 92 31.90 1.07 -0.49
N ASP A 93 32.95 0.62 -1.14
CA ASP A 93 32.82 -0.18 -2.38
C ASP A 93 32.01 -1.47 -2.16
N GLY A 94 32.17 -2.12 -1.01
CA GLY A 94 31.37 -3.29 -0.65
C GLY A 94 29.87 -2.97 -0.53
N ASP A 95 29.52 -1.82 0.06
CA ASP A 95 28.12 -1.40 0.20
C ASP A 95 27.52 -0.99 -1.16
N LYS A 96 28.29 -0.37 -2.08
CA LYS A 96 27.84 -0.13 -3.46
C LYS A 96 27.52 -1.43 -4.20
N GLN A 97 28.37 -2.44 -4.03
CA GLN A 97 28.13 -3.77 -4.60
C GLN A 97 26.91 -4.45 -3.97
N ALA A 98 26.77 -4.38 -2.64
CA ALA A 98 25.60 -4.89 -1.94
C ALA A 98 24.30 -4.21 -2.42
N LEU A 99 24.30 -2.89 -2.58
CA LEU A 99 23.17 -2.11 -3.07
C LEU A 99 22.64 -2.63 -4.42
N LYS A 100 23.53 -2.99 -5.34
CA LYS A 100 23.17 -3.59 -6.64
C LYS A 100 22.34 -4.87 -6.46
N HIS A 101 22.75 -5.76 -5.55
CA HIS A 101 22.04 -7.00 -5.27
C HIS A 101 20.70 -6.75 -4.57
N LEU A 102 20.62 -5.77 -3.66
CA LEU A 102 19.37 -5.35 -3.02
C LEU A 102 18.35 -4.81 -4.03
N VAL A 103 18.82 -4.00 -4.99
CA VAL A 103 17.97 -3.50 -6.08
C VAL A 103 17.45 -4.66 -6.92
N LYS A 104 18.30 -5.64 -7.30
CA LYS A 104 17.84 -6.84 -8.03
C LYS A 104 16.78 -7.62 -7.25
N ALA A 105 16.98 -7.83 -5.95
CA ALA A 105 16.01 -8.50 -5.07
C ALA A 105 14.66 -7.77 -5.05
N ALA A 106 14.67 -6.43 -4.96
CA ALA A 106 13.46 -5.63 -4.97
C ALA A 106 12.69 -5.74 -6.30
N TYR A 107 13.36 -5.77 -7.45
CA TYR A 107 12.69 -5.92 -8.74
C TYR A 107 12.15 -7.35 -8.99
N ILE A 108 12.76 -8.37 -8.39
CA ILE A 108 12.16 -9.73 -8.37
C ILE A 108 10.86 -9.70 -7.57
N LEU A 109 10.84 -9.02 -6.43
CA LEU A 109 9.62 -8.86 -5.61
C LEU A 109 8.52 -8.11 -6.36
N GLU A 110 8.86 -7.07 -7.15
CA GLU A 110 7.89 -6.38 -8.01
C GLU A 110 7.19 -7.34 -8.98
N ARG A 111 7.96 -8.26 -9.59
CA ARG A 111 7.42 -9.28 -10.49
C ARG A 111 6.43 -10.21 -9.78
N ILE A 112 6.71 -10.62 -8.53
CA ILE A 112 5.77 -11.41 -7.71
C ILE A 112 4.52 -10.59 -7.43
N ASN A 113 4.67 -9.35 -6.97
CA ASN A 113 3.54 -8.50 -6.65
C ASN A 113 2.63 -8.20 -7.84
N MET A 114 3.19 -8.03 -9.04
CA MET A 114 2.39 -7.89 -10.25
C MET A 114 1.43 -9.06 -10.45
N GLN A 115 1.86 -10.29 -10.12
CA GLN A 115 1.01 -11.48 -10.23
C GLN A 115 -0.02 -11.57 -9.10
N LEU A 116 0.33 -11.13 -7.89
CA LEU A 116 -0.61 -11.05 -6.76
C LEU A 116 -1.70 -10.00 -7.02
N ASP A 117 -1.37 -8.89 -7.68
CA ASP A 117 -2.31 -7.83 -7.99
C ASP A 117 -3.28 -8.21 -9.12
N ASN A 118 -2.75 -8.70 -10.24
CA ASN A 118 -3.58 -9.13 -11.37
C ASN A 118 -2.82 -10.20 -12.18
N PRO A 119 -3.40 -11.37 -12.43
CA PRO A 119 -2.74 -12.47 -13.16
C PRO A 119 -2.38 -12.10 -14.61
N HIS A 120 -3.00 -11.06 -15.15
CA HIS A 120 -2.74 -10.56 -16.51
C HIS A 120 -1.58 -9.56 -16.60
N ASN A 121 -1.08 -9.03 -15.49
CA ASN A 121 -0.08 -7.95 -15.49
C ASN A 121 1.18 -8.30 -16.28
N LEU A 122 1.78 -9.47 -16.04
CA LEU A 122 3.02 -9.85 -16.72
C LEU A 122 2.80 -10.09 -18.23
N ALA A 123 1.73 -10.77 -18.60
CA ALA A 123 1.41 -11.05 -19.99
C ALA A 123 1.03 -9.77 -20.77
N PHE A 124 0.33 -8.83 -20.13
CA PHE A 124 0.03 -7.53 -20.74
C PHE A 124 1.28 -6.67 -20.90
N LYS A 125 2.20 -6.66 -19.91
CA LYS A 125 3.50 -6.00 -20.05
C LYS A 125 4.28 -6.52 -21.23
N GLU A 126 4.36 -7.84 -21.39
CA GLU A 126 5.02 -8.50 -22.54
C GLU A 126 4.34 -8.14 -23.86
N TYR A 127 3.01 -8.06 -23.89
CA TYR A 127 2.25 -7.59 -25.06
C TYR A 127 2.65 -6.16 -25.43
N LEU A 128 2.69 -5.22 -24.46
CA LEU A 128 3.09 -3.84 -24.72
C LEU A 128 4.53 -3.77 -25.28
N GLU A 129 5.47 -4.51 -24.71
CA GLU A 129 6.85 -4.56 -25.17
C GLU A 129 6.97 -5.04 -26.63
N LYS A 130 6.19 -6.04 -27.01
CA LYS A 130 6.11 -6.53 -28.40
C LYS A 130 5.48 -5.49 -29.34
N GLU A 131 4.43 -4.81 -28.92
CA GLU A 131 3.80 -3.75 -29.72
C GLU A 131 4.74 -2.54 -29.90
N ILE A 132 5.52 -2.18 -28.88
CA ILE A 132 6.55 -1.13 -28.96
C ILE A 132 7.60 -1.48 -30.02
N THR A 133 8.06 -2.74 -30.08
CA THR A 133 9.02 -3.17 -31.13
C THR A 133 8.48 -3.05 -32.55
N LYS A 134 7.14 -3.01 -32.71
CA LYS A 134 6.44 -2.77 -33.98
C LYS A 134 6.22 -1.28 -34.28
N GLY A 135 6.66 -0.38 -33.38
CA GLY A 135 6.49 1.07 -33.52
C GLY A 135 5.13 1.60 -33.08
N ASN A 136 4.37 0.85 -32.28
CA ASN A 136 3.07 1.27 -31.77
C ASN A 136 3.24 2.34 -30.67
N LYS A 137 2.89 3.59 -30.97
CA LYS A 137 3.00 4.74 -30.06
C LYS A 137 2.03 4.67 -28.86
N ASP A 138 0.84 4.11 -29.07
CA ASP A 138 -0.12 3.93 -27.99
C ASP A 138 0.39 2.90 -26.97
N ALA A 139 1.13 1.88 -27.43
CA ALA A 139 1.77 0.92 -26.54
C ALA A 139 2.91 1.56 -25.72
N GLU A 140 3.71 2.47 -26.31
CA GLU A 140 4.72 3.23 -25.59
C GLU A 140 4.08 4.05 -24.45
N MET A 141 3.04 4.82 -24.74
CA MET A 141 2.32 5.62 -23.75
C MET A 141 1.62 4.76 -22.70
N THR A 142 1.01 3.65 -23.12
CA THR A 142 0.35 2.71 -22.20
C THR A 142 1.37 2.08 -21.25
N LYS A 143 2.58 1.74 -21.75
CA LYS A 143 3.64 1.21 -20.90
C LYS A 143 4.13 2.21 -19.85
N ILE A 144 4.23 3.50 -20.21
CA ILE A 144 4.55 4.56 -19.25
C ILE A 144 3.52 4.59 -18.11
N LEU A 145 2.22 4.50 -18.42
CA LEU A 145 1.16 4.44 -17.41
C LEU A 145 1.18 3.13 -16.63
N PHE A 146 1.42 2.00 -17.29
CA PHE A 146 1.53 0.69 -16.66
C PHE A 146 2.65 0.66 -15.61
N ASP A 147 3.83 1.17 -15.96
CA ASP A 147 4.97 1.24 -15.05
C ASP A 147 4.70 2.24 -13.91
N ALA A 148 4.03 3.36 -14.19
CA ALA A 148 3.65 4.34 -13.18
C ALA A 148 2.67 3.77 -12.14
N GLN A 149 1.66 3.06 -12.57
CA GLN A 149 0.62 2.48 -11.70
C GLN A 149 0.89 1.02 -11.30
N LYS A 150 2.02 0.45 -11.74
CA LYS A 150 2.51 -0.90 -11.41
C LYS A 150 1.55 -2.03 -11.80
N GLY A 151 0.77 -1.85 -12.86
CA GLY A 151 -0.17 -2.86 -13.36
C GLY A 151 -1.21 -2.32 -14.31
N ILE A 152 -2.16 -3.19 -14.68
CA ILE A 152 -3.26 -2.87 -15.60
C ILE A 152 -4.27 -1.90 -15.00
N ASN A 153 -4.53 -2.02 -13.69
CA ASN A 153 -5.60 -1.31 -12.98
C ASN A 153 -5.03 -0.33 -11.96
N ALA A 154 -5.64 0.86 -11.86
CA ALA A 154 -5.33 1.82 -10.81
C ALA A 154 -6.53 2.74 -10.54
N ILE A 155 -6.41 3.52 -9.46
CA ILE A 155 -7.30 4.64 -9.15
C ILE A 155 -6.46 5.91 -9.23
N ASP A 156 -6.90 6.90 -9.99
CA ASP A 156 -6.21 8.18 -10.11
C ASP A 156 -6.54 9.15 -8.97
N SER A 157 -5.91 10.31 -8.96
CA SER A 157 -6.10 11.33 -7.91
C SER A 157 -7.50 11.95 -7.89
N MET A 158 -8.30 11.70 -8.93
CA MET A 158 -9.71 12.08 -9.02
C MET A 158 -10.65 10.94 -8.66
N SER A 159 -10.13 9.86 -8.08
CA SER A 159 -10.86 8.63 -7.73
C SER A 159 -11.49 7.91 -8.93
N GLN A 160 -10.95 8.14 -10.15
CA GLN A 160 -11.37 7.43 -11.34
C GLN A 160 -10.60 6.14 -11.47
N LYS A 161 -11.32 5.04 -11.72
CA LYS A 161 -10.70 3.74 -12.00
C LYS A 161 -10.16 3.74 -13.44
N ILE A 162 -8.89 3.40 -13.59
CA ILE A 162 -8.17 3.35 -14.86
C ILE A 162 -7.82 1.91 -15.18
N TYR A 163 -8.26 1.46 -16.36
CA TYR A 163 -7.99 0.12 -16.89
C TYR A 163 -7.23 0.27 -18.20
N LEU A 164 -6.01 -0.30 -18.28
CA LEU A 164 -5.15 -0.17 -19.46
C LEU A 164 -5.40 -1.26 -20.50
N ALA A 165 -5.88 -2.42 -20.08
CA ALA A 165 -6.20 -3.54 -20.96
C ALA A 165 -7.72 -3.65 -21.17
N LYS A 166 -8.15 -3.69 -22.43
CA LYS A 166 -9.56 -3.78 -22.80
C LYS A 166 -10.17 -5.12 -22.35
N GLY A 167 -11.33 -5.05 -21.71
CA GLY A 167 -12.05 -6.23 -21.23
C GLY A 167 -11.50 -6.87 -19.96
N ILE A 168 -10.41 -6.33 -19.39
CA ILE A 168 -9.90 -6.73 -18.10
C ILE A 168 -10.28 -5.65 -17.09
N GLY A 169 -11.28 -5.97 -16.28
CA GLY A 169 -11.77 -5.12 -15.20
C GLY A 169 -11.12 -5.42 -13.86
N GLU A 170 -11.76 -4.91 -12.82
CA GLU A 170 -11.39 -5.22 -11.45
C GLU A 170 -11.74 -6.67 -11.11
N LEU A 171 -10.81 -7.38 -10.53
CA LEU A 171 -11.00 -8.75 -10.05
C LEU A 171 -11.36 -8.70 -8.56
N PRO A 172 -12.45 -9.35 -8.11
CA PRO A 172 -12.89 -9.28 -6.72
C PRO A 172 -11.83 -9.69 -5.69
N GLY A 173 -10.99 -10.66 -6.04
CA GLY A 173 -9.90 -11.16 -5.22
C GLY A 173 -8.51 -10.89 -5.80
N LYS A 174 -8.38 -9.96 -6.74
CA LYS A 174 -7.13 -9.68 -7.45
C LYS A 174 -6.50 -10.95 -8.04
N GLY A 175 -5.18 -11.07 -8.06
CA GLY A 175 -4.45 -12.26 -8.51
C GLY A 175 -4.27 -13.33 -7.44
N VAL A 176 -4.74 -13.09 -6.21
CA VAL A 176 -4.61 -14.04 -5.09
C VAL A 176 -5.80 -14.96 -4.93
N TYR A 177 -6.88 -14.75 -5.67
CA TYR A 177 -8.05 -15.63 -5.72
C TYR A 177 -8.41 -15.97 -7.18
N PRO A 178 -9.21 -17.03 -7.41
CA PRO A 178 -9.76 -17.31 -8.75
C PRO A 178 -10.52 -16.08 -9.31
N GLU A 179 -10.26 -15.73 -10.57
CA GLU A 179 -10.83 -14.53 -11.22
C GLU A 179 -12.37 -14.50 -11.22
N ASP A 180 -12.98 -15.68 -11.20
CA ASP A 180 -14.43 -15.87 -11.24
C ASP A 180 -15.07 -16.01 -9.86
N LEU A 181 -14.28 -15.98 -8.79
CA LEU A 181 -14.78 -16.19 -7.43
C LEU A 181 -15.44 -14.92 -6.91
N THR A 182 -16.74 -15.00 -6.60
CA THR A 182 -17.44 -13.91 -5.91
C THR A 182 -17.32 -14.04 -4.39
N LYS A 183 -17.55 -12.94 -3.67
CA LYS A 183 -17.56 -12.90 -2.19
C LYS A 183 -18.58 -13.89 -1.61
N GLU A 184 -19.77 -13.94 -2.19
CA GLU A 184 -20.86 -14.83 -1.78
C GLU A 184 -20.50 -16.31 -1.99
N GLU A 185 -19.89 -16.63 -3.15
CA GLU A 185 -19.43 -17.98 -3.43
C GLU A 185 -18.31 -18.39 -2.48
N PHE A 186 -17.34 -17.48 -2.21
CA PHE A 186 -16.26 -17.70 -1.26
C PHE A 186 -16.80 -18.06 0.13
N HIS A 187 -17.69 -17.26 0.68
CA HIS A 187 -18.32 -17.54 1.98
C HIS A 187 -19.07 -18.88 1.99
N LYS A 188 -19.79 -19.19 0.91
CA LYS A 188 -20.54 -20.46 0.78
C LYS A 188 -19.61 -21.66 0.76
N ILE A 189 -18.49 -21.60 0.01
CA ILE A 189 -17.53 -22.69 -0.06
C ILE A 189 -16.86 -22.90 1.29
N LEU A 190 -16.39 -21.82 1.95
CA LEU A 190 -15.78 -21.94 3.28
C LEU A 190 -16.73 -22.54 4.31
N THR A 191 -18.00 -22.09 4.32
CA THR A 191 -19.04 -22.63 5.22
C THR A 191 -19.25 -24.12 4.98
N LYS A 192 -19.30 -24.56 3.70
CA LYS A 192 -19.40 -25.97 3.33
C LYS A 192 -18.20 -26.77 3.85
N MET A 193 -16.99 -26.28 3.57
CA MET A 193 -15.74 -26.96 3.98
C MET A 193 -15.65 -27.10 5.50
N LEU A 194 -16.03 -26.08 6.28
CA LEU A 194 -16.07 -26.15 7.74
C LEU A 194 -17.11 -27.16 8.25
N LYS A 195 -18.29 -27.28 7.61
CA LYS A 195 -19.30 -28.28 7.93
C LYS A 195 -18.81 -29.71 7.63
N GLU A 196 -17.90 -29.86 6.68
CA GLU A 196 -17.25 -31.13 6.32
C GLU A 196 -16.01 -31.45 7.17
N GLY A 197 -15.65 -30.59 8.16
CA GLY A 197 -14.50 -30.79 9.05
C GLY A 197 -13.13 -30.50 8.41
N LYS A 198 -13.10 -29.68 7.34
CA LYS A 198 -11.87 -29.30 6.62
C LYS A 198 -11.23 -28.02 7.21
N ASP A 199 -11.12 -27.98 8.53
CA ASP A 199 -10.68 -26.79 9.27
C ASP A 199 -9.26 -26.38 8.91
N ASN A 200 -8.36 -27.36 8.70
CA ASN A 200 -6.96 -27.08 8.33
C ASN A 200 -6.83 -26.50 6.92
N GLU A 201 -7.65 -26.96 5.98
CA GLU A 201 -7.70 -26.46 4.62
C GLU A 201 -8.22 -25.02 4.61
N VAL A 202 -9.30 -24.76 5.35
CA VAL A 202 -9.86 -23.40 5.51
C VAL A 202 -8.86 -22.47 6.17
N LYS A 203 -8.13 -22.94 7.20
CA LYS A 203 -7.06 -22.17 7.84
C LYS A 203 -5.97 -21.78 6.83
N LYS A 204 -5.53 -22.67 5.95
CA LYS A 204 -4.55 -22.37 4.90
C LYS A 204 -5.08 -21.34 3.88
N ILE A 205 -6.36 -21.44 3.52
CA ILE A 205 -7.01 -20.46 2.62
C ILE A 205 -6.99 -19.07 3.27
N LEU A 206 -7.21 -18.97 4.58
CA LEU A 206 -7.37 -17.71 5.31
C LEU A 206 -6.05 -17.15 5.90
N THR A 207 -4.89 -17.74 5.56
CA THR A 207 -3.60 -17.12 5.91
C THR A 207 -3.27 -15.94 5.00
N GLN A 208 -2.51 -14.99 5.49
CA GLN A 208 -2.14 -13.77 4.77
C GLN A 208 -1.26 -14.00 3.54
N ARG A 209 -0.54 -15.12 3.48
CA ARG A 209 0.45 -15.43 2.43
C ARG A 209 0.10 -16.68 1.65
N SER A 210 -1.15 -16.81 1.24
CA SER A 210 -1.57 -17.89 0.36
C SER A 210 -2.33 -17.38 -0.86
N VAL A 211 -2.00 -17.93 -2.03
CA VAL A 211 -2.84 -17.85 -3.22
C VAL A 211 -3.92 -18.91 -3.09
N VAL A 212 -5.15 -18.55 -3.41
CA VAL A 212 -6.30 -19.44 -3.34
C VAL A 212 -6.63 -19.94 -4.75
N GLU A 213 -6.72 -21.25 -4.91
CA GLU A 213 -7.05 -21.89 -6.20
C GLU A 213 -8.29 -22.80 -6.07
N ARG A 214 -8.98 -23.04 -7.20
CA ARG A 214 -10.07 -24.00 -7.24
C ARG A 214 -9.55 -25.43 -7.33
N LYS A 215 -10.14 -26.31 -6.51
CA LYS A 215 -9.95 -27.76 -6.59
C LYS A 215 -11.31 -28.46 -6.63
N GLY A 216 -11.85 -28.62 -7.84
CA GLY A 216 -13.25 -29.04 -8.04
C GLY A 216 -14.22 -28.01 -7.48
N ASP A 217 -15.08 -28.42 -6.55
CA ASP A 217 -16.06 -27.55 -5.87
C ASP A 217 -15.49 -26.88 -4.60
N GLU A 218 -14.21 -27.07 -4.32
CA GLU A 218 -13.54 -26.56 -3.14
C GLU A 218 -12.45 -25.55 -3.52
N LEU A 219 -11.90 -24.92 -2.49
CA LEU A 219 -10.75 -24.05 -2.59
C LEU A 219 -9.55 -24.66 -1.87
N VAL A 220 -8.35 -24.32 -2.32
CA VAL A 220 -7.08 -24.70 -1.69
C VAL A 220 -6.20 -23.47 -1.55
N GLY A 221 -5.60 -23.30 -0.37
CA GLY A 221 -4.57 -22.27 -0.12
C GLY A 221 -3.19 -22.83 -0.40
N ILE A 222 -2.42 -22.14 -1.24
CA ILE A 222 -1.03 -22.45 -1.59
C ILE A 222 -0.17 -21.30 -1.09
N ASP A 223 0.81 -21.61 -0.23
CA ASP A 223 1.72 -20.57 0.29
C ASP A 223 2.45 -19.83 -0.86
N TYR A 224 2.70 -18.52 -0.67
CA TYR A 224 3.41 -17.71 -1.67
C TYR A 224 4.78 -18.25 -2.00
N ILE A 225 5.51 -18.76 -0.98
CA ILE A 225 6.85 -19.35 -1.17
C ILE A 225 6.78 -20.59 -2.08
N ASP A 226 5.75 -21.41 -1.94
CA ASP A 226 5.56 -22.58 -2.80
C ASP A 226 5.08 -22.17 -4.21
N LYS A 227 4.17 -21.19 -4.29
CA LYS A 227 3.60 -20.71 -5.57
C LYS A 227 4.64 -20.02 -6.44
N TYR A 228 5.50 -19.18 -5.85
CA TYR A 228 6.51 -18.36 -6.54
C TYR A 228 7.94 -18.79 -6.20
N LYS A 229 8.14 -20.08 -5.98
CA LYS A 229 9.38 -20.68 -5.46
C LYS A 229 10.64 -20.25 -6.22
N GLU A 230 10.59 -20.19 -7.55
CA GLU A 230 11.75 -19.80 -8.36
C GLU A 230 12.13 -18.33 -8.14
N ASP A 231 11.14 -17.44 -8.12
CA ASP A 231 11.38 -16.00 -7.93
C ASP A 231 11.86 -15.73 -6.51
N PHE A 232 11.25 -16.33 -5.48
CA PHE A 232 11.72 -16.19 -4.10
C PHE A 232 13.13 -16.79 -3.89
N SER A 233 13.46 -17.92 -4.54
CA SER A 233 14.81 -18.49 -4.47
C SER A 233 15.84 -17.54 -5.06
N LYS A 234 15.57 -16.96 -6.25
CA LYS A 234 16.46 -15.97 -6.88
C LYS A 234 16.61 -14.72 -6.02
N MET A 235 15.52 -14.24 -5.41
CA MET A 235 15.57 -13.12 -4.50
C MET A 235 16.45 -13.41 -3.29
N ALA A 236 16.31 -14.59 -2.70
CA ALA A 236 17.15 -15.04 -1.58
C ALA A 236 18.63 -15.12 -1.95
N ASP A 237 18.97 -15.62 -3.16
CA ASP A 237 20.34 -15.65 -3.67
C ASP A 237 20.94 -14.23 -3.79
N GLU A 238 20.14 -13.24 -4.21
CA GLU A 238 20.61 -11.86 -4.29
C GLU A 238 20.82 -11.25 -2.89
N LEU A 239 19.97 -11.56 -1.90
CA LEU A 239 20.17 -11.10 -0.52
C LEU A 239 21.41 -11.74 0.13
N GLU A 240 21.69 -13.02 -0.14
CA GLU A 240 22.93 -13.68 0.33
C GLU A 240 24.17 -13.01 -0.24
N LYS A 241 24.21 -12.72 -1.56
CA LYS A 241 25.32 -11.99 -2.18
C LYS A 241 25.48 -10.58 -1.57
N ALA A 242 24.38 -9.86 -1.34
CA ALA A 242 24.44 -8.56 -0.66
C ALA A 242 25.03 -8.69 0.75
N SER A 243 24.69 -9.76 1.49
CA SER A 243 25.18 -10.01 2.83
C SER A 243 26.68 -10.35 2.91
N GLU A 244 27.27 -10.83 1.81
CA GLU A 244 28.71 -11.11 1.72
C GLU A 244 29.53 -9.86 1.41
N LEU A 245 28.89 -8.81 0.86
CA LEU A 245 29.53 -7.61 0.34
C LEU A 245 29.40 -6.40 1.25
N SER A 246 28.25 -6.26 1.96
CA SER A 246 28.02 -5.13 2.83
C SER A 246 28.97 -5.10 4.04
N THR A 247 29.38 -3.89 4.42
CA THR A 247 30.35 -3.67 5.48
C THR A 247 29.77 -3.80 6.90
N ASN A 248 28.44 -3.84 7.06
CA ASN A 248 27.80 -3.87 8.37
C ASN A 248 27.36 -5.29 8.76
N ALA A 249 27.92 -5.83 9.86
CA ALA A 249 27.69 -7.21 10.30
C ALA A 249 26.23 -7.48 10.70
N ASP A 250 25.56 -6.54 11.36
CA ASP A 250 24.16 -6.68 11.78
C ASP A 250 23.22 -6.70 10.58
N PHE A 251 23.48 -5.86 9.59
CA PHE A 251 22.74 -5.84 8.34
C PHE A 251 22.95 -7.15 7.55
N ASN A 252 24.19 -7.66 7.52
CA ASN A 252 24.52 -8.94 6.89
C ASN A 252 23.78 -10.11 7.54
N GLU A 253 23.67 -10.13 8.86
CA GLU A 253 22.89 -11.14 9.59
C GLU A 253 21.40 -11.06 9.23
N TYR A 254 20.83 -9.85 9.20
CA TYR A 254 19.45 -9.64 8.77
C TYR A 254 19.19 -10.18 7.36
N LEU A 255 20.05 -9.84 6.39
CA LEU A 255 19.89 -10.29 5.01
C LEU A 255 19.93 -11.82 4.89
N LYS A 256 20.80 -12.50 5.66
CA LYS A 256 20.86 -13.97 5.71
C LYS A 256 19.59 -14.58 6.31
N LEU A 257 19.06 -14.00 7.38
CA LEU A 257 17.80 -14.46 7.97
C LEU A 257 16.64 -14.25 7.00
N GLN A 258 16.58 -13.11 6.32
CA GLN A 258 15.56 -12.83 5.32
C GLN A 258 15.66 -13.78 4.12
N ALA A 259 16.87 -14.06 3.62
CA ALA A 259 17.10 -15.02 2.55
C ALA A 259 16.63 -16.43 2.94
N LYS A 260 16.89 -16.85 4.18
CA LYS A 260 16.40 -18.14 4.72
C LYS A 260 14.88 -18.17 4.81
N ALA A 261 14.24 -17.08 5.26
CA ALA A 261 12.78 -16.98 5.34
C ALA A 261 12.13 -17.08 3.95
N LEU A 262 12.72 -16.45 2.92
CA LEU A 262 12.23 -16.50 1.54
C LEU A 262 12.32 -17.87 0.87
N ARG A 263 13.01 -18.83 1.46
CA ARG A 263 13.08 -20.24 0.97
C ARG A 263 12.16 -21.19 1.71
N SER A 264 11.38 -20.71 2.66
CA SER A 264 10.55 -21.57 3.52
C SER A 264 9.22 -20.92 3.85
N ALA A 265 8.15 -21.71 3.83
CA ALA A 265 6.83 -21.30 4.31
C ALA A 265 6.71 -21.29 5.85
N ASP A 266 7.82 -21.43 6.59
CA ASP A 266 7.82 -21.37 8.05
C ASP A 266 7.73 -19.91 8.53
N PRO A 267 6.60 -19.49 9.12
CA PRO A 267 6.41 -18.10 9.57
C PRO A 267 7.37 -17.70 10.71
N MET A 268 7.96 -18.67 11.42
CA MET A 268 8.95 -18.38 12.46
C MET A 268 10.26 -17.85 11.89
N LEU A 269 10.67 -18.30 10.70
CA LEU A 269 11.87 -17.77 10.04
C LEU A 269 11.70 -16.30 9.66
N ASP A 270 10.51 -15.96 9.19
CA ASP A 270 10.16 -14.59 8.86
C ASP A 270 10.11 -13.70 10.10
N ALA A 271 9.48 -14.19 11.19
CA ALA A 271 9.49 -13.48 12.47
C ALA A 271 10.91 -13.25 13.03
N HIS A 272 11.84 -14.19 12.84
CA HIS A 272 13.25 -13.99 13.20
C HIS A 272 13.94 -12.94 12.37
N ALA A 273 13.66 -12.87 11.05
CA ALA A 273 14.19 -11.84 10.18
C ALA A 273 13.63 -10.46 10.59
N ASP A 274 12.32 -10.33 10.81
CA ASP A 274 11.68 -9.10 11.27
C ASP A 274 12.22 -8.64 12.63
N LYS A 275 12.42 -9.56 13.57
CA LYS A 275 13.04 -9.26 14.87
C LYS A 275 14.43 -8.68 14.71
N LYS A 276 15.28 -9.25 13.86
CA LYS A 276 16.63 -8.73 13.60
C LYS A 276 16.55 -7.36 12.92
N TRP A 277 15.73 -7.23 11.89
CA TRP A 277 15.52 -5.97 11.18
C TRP A 277 15.09 -4.84 12.10
N ALA A 278 14.15 -5.10 13.01
CA ALA A 278 13.67 -4.12 13.97
C ALA A 278 14.76 -3.62 14.96
N THR A 279 15.90 -4.29 15.07
CA THR A 279 17.02 -3.88 15.92
C THR A 279 18.14 -3.16 15.19
N LEU A 280 18.07 -3.04 13.86
CA LEU A 280 19.14 -2.44 13.06
C LEU A 280 19.35 -0.96 13.42
N GLN A 281 20.60 -0.58 13.63
CA GLN A 281 21.04 0.78 13.86
C GLN A 281 22.36 1.02 13.14
N ASP A 282 22.63 2.25 12.73
CA ASP A 282 23.88 2.67 12.09
C ASP A 282 24.29 1.82 10.87
N THR A 283 23.29 1.25 10.16
CA THR A 283 23.54 0.53 8.92
C THR A 283 23.74 1.51 7.76
N PRO A 284 24.62 1.21 6.78
CA PRO A 284 24.82 2.08 5.62
C PRO A 284 23.65 2.01 4.63
N LEU A 285 22.97 0.87 4.58
CA LEU A 285 21.89 0.57 3.65
C LEU A 285 20.63 0.15 4.39
N GLU A 286 19.49 0.36 3.75
CA GLU A 286 18.20 -0.16 4.17
C GLU A 286 17.62 -1.07 3.08
N PHE A 287 17.07 -2.20 3.50
CA PHE A 287 16.27 -3.09 2.69
C PHE A 287 15.03 -3.51 3.47
N THR A 288 13.87 -3.14 2.95
CA THR A 288 12.58 -3.43 3.60
C THR A 288 11.68 -4.20 2.65
N ILE A 289 11.08 -5.29 3.13
CA ILE A 289 9.95 -5.96 2.48
C ILE A 289 8.67 -5.48 3.17
N THR A 290 7.85 -4.72 2.44
CA THR A 290 6.55 -4.29 2.94
C THR A 290 5.50 -5.35 2.63
N ARG A 291 4.47 -5.41 3.48
CA ARG A 291 3.34 -6.36 3.38
C ARG A 291 2.08 -5.58 3.64
N GLU A 292 1.46 -5.12 2.54
CA GLU A 292 0.26 -4.29 2.57
C GLU A 292 -0.99 -5.17 2.44
N ASN A 293 -1.91 -5.05 3.38
CA ASN A 293 -3.12 -5.88 3.42
C ASN A 293 -4.44 -5.09 3.25
N TYR A 294 -4.36 -3.88 2.72
CA TYR A 294 -5.51 -2.99 2.53
C TYR A 294 -6.49 -3.45 1.44
N GLU A 295 -6.05 -4.30 0.53
CA GLU A 295 -6.73 -4.55 -0.74
C GLU A 295 -7.47 -5.90 -0.81
N ASP A 296 -7.45 -6.72 0.25
CA ASP A 296 -8.17 -8.00 0.31
C ASP A 296 -9.60 -7.84 0.83
N GLU A 297 -10.50 -7.51 -0.06
CA GLU A 297 -11.93 -7.43 0.26
C GLU A 297 -12.59 -8.81 0.48
N MET A 298 -12.02 -9.90 -0.07
CA MET A 298 -12.58 -11.25 0.08
C MET A 298 -12.58 -11.68 1.53
N THR A 299 -11.44 -11.57 2.20
CA THR A 299 -11.31 -11.85 3.64
C THR A 299 -11.98 -10.76 4.50
N GLY A 300 -11.84 -9.48 4.12
CA GLY A 300 -12.40 -8.35 4.86
C GLY A 300 -13.92 -8.36 5.00
N THR A 301 -14.65 -9.02 4.08
CA THR A 301 -16.11 -9.13 4.12
C THR A 301 -16.62 -10.36 4.91
N ILE A 302 -15.75 -11.25 5.36
CA ILE A 302 -16.19 -12.43 6.16
C ILE A 302 -16.96 -12.01 7.42
N VAL A 303 -16.57 -10.93 8.07
CA VAL A 303 -17.23 -10.41 9.28
C VAL A 303 -18.69 -10.03 9.04
N GLU A 304 -19.06 -9.71 7.81
CA GLU A 304 -20.46 -9.42 7.42
C GLU A 304 -21.33 -10.69 7.40
N ASN A 305 -20.73 -11.87 7.27
CA ASN A 305 -21.39 -13.17 7.32
C ASN A 305 -21.34 -13.75 8.75
N LYS A 306 -22.37 -13.45 9.55
CA LYS A 306 -22.43 -13.84 10.98
C LYS A 306 -22.34 -15.36 11.22
N GLU A 307 -22.90 -16.20 10.31
CA GLU A 307 -22.79 -17.67 10.41
C GLU A 307 -21.33 -18.11 10.23
N LEU A 308 -20.69 -17.67 9.16
CA LEU A 308 -19.30 -18.04 8.86
C LEU A 308 -18.35 -17.51 9.93
N SER A 309 -18.48 -16.24 10.35
CA SER A 309 -17.65 -15.64 11.41
C SER A 309 -17.73 -16.45 12.70
N LYS A 310 -18.94 -16.81 13.14
CA LYS A 310 -19.13 -17.63 14.33
C LYS A 310 -18.49 -19.01 14.19
N MET A 311 -18.66 -19.66 13.03
CA MET A 311 -18.03 -20.97 12.78
C MET A 311 -16.50 -20.93 12.82
N LEU A 312 -15.89 -19.85 12.33
CA LEU A 312 -14.43 -19.64 12.37
C LEU A 312 -13.96 -19.39 13.81
N GLU A 313 -14.67 -18.53 14.56
CA GLU A 313 -14.36 -18.23 15.96
C GLU A 313 -14.40 -19.50 16.84
N GLU A 314 -15.47 -20.30 16.72
CA GLU A 314 -15.63 -21.58 17.47
C GLU A 314 -14.49 -22.57 17.19
N ARG A 315 -13.77 -22.44 16.05
CA ARG A 315 -12.64 -23.28 15.66
C ARG A 315 -11.28 -22.62 15.89
N GLY A 316 -11.26 -21.40 16.42
CA GLY A 316 -10.02 -20.63 16.62
C GLY A 316 -9.31 -20.27 15.31
N ILE A 317 -10.05 -20.09 14.22
CA ILE A 317 -9.53 -19.66 12.91
C ILE A 317 -9.77 -18.17 12.76
N SER A 318 -8.71 -17.40 12.70
CA SER A 318 -8.75 -15.95 12.43
C SER A 318 -8.54 -15.70 10.94
N PRO A 319 -9.50 -15.10 10.22
CA PRO A 319 -9.27 -14.67 8.85
C PRO A 319 -8.31 -13.46 8.83
N ILE A 320 -7.23 -13.57 8.05
CA ILE A 320 -6.23 -12.51 7.91
C ILE A 320 -6.20 -12.07 6.44
N PRO A 321 -6.38 -10.78 6.14
CA PRO A 321 -6.28 -10.25 4.78
C PRO A 321 -4.95 -10.59 4.11
N LYS A 322 -4.96 -10.78 2.79
CA LYS A 322 -3.79 -11.16 2.01
C LYS A 322 -2.75 -10.04 1.95
N ASP A 323 -1.48 -10.41 2.09
CA ASP A 323 -0.35 -9.51 1.92
C ASP A 323 -0.07 -9.25 0.43
N PHE A 324 0.02 -7.98 0.07
CA PHE A 324 0.59 -7.53 -1.21
C PHE A 324 1.99 -6.98 -0.94
N LEU A 325 2.97 -7.48 -1.68
CA LEU A 325 4.37 -7.32 -1.34
C LEU A 325 5.00 -6.11 -2.02
N GLY A 326 5.87 -5.39 -1.31
CA GLY A 326 6.64 -4.28 -1.85
C GLY A 326 8.08 -4.28 -1.34
N GLY A 327 9.00 -3.73 -2.13
CA GLY A 327 10.40 -3.60 -1.77
C GLY A 327 10.82 -2.13 -1.67
N ARG A 328 11.55 -1.79 -0.62
CA ARG A 328 12.20 -0.49 -0.44
C ARG A 328 13.70 -0.71 -0.30
N VAL A 329 14.46 -0.01 -1.11
CA VAL A 329 15.93 -0.02 -1.06
C VAL A 329 16.42 1.40 -0.94
N GLY A 330 17.32 1.66 -0.01
CA GLY A 330 17.85 2.99 0.17
C GLY A 330 19.19 3.06 0.88
N ILE A 331 19.71 4.26 0.96
CA ILE A 331 20.91 4.62 1.69
C ILE A 331 20.47 5.31 2.98
N VAL A 332 20.96 4.83 4.12
CA VAL A 332 20.59 5.39 5.42
C VAL A 332 21.19 6.79 5.60
N ASN A 333 20.32 7.74 5.88
CA ASN A 333 20.73 9.10 6.26
C ASN A 333 20.95 9.16 7.77
N LYS A 334 22.21 9.04 8.18
CA LYS A 334 22.55 9.01 9.62
C LYS A 334 22.09 10.28 10.36
N LYS A 335 22.32 11.46 9.79
CA LYS A 335 21.96 12.74 10.41
C LYS A 335 20.44 12.86 10.59
N GLY A 336 19.67 12.46 9.59
CA GLY A 336 18.21 12.39 9.67
C GLY A 336 17.76 11.38 10.72
N THR A 337 18.36 10.19 10.73
CA THR A 337 18.07 9.13 11.70
C THR A 337 18.30 9.58 13.15
N ASP A 338 19.41 10.24 13.43
CA ASP A 338 19.71 10.76 14.78
C ASP A 338 18.65 11.79 15.24
N ALA A 339 18.16 12.64 14.32
CA ALA A 339 17.10 13.60 14.60
C ALA A 339 15.74 12.93 14.89
N LEU A 340 15.43 11.84 14.17
CA LEU A 340 14.19 11.06 14.38
C LEU A 340 14.18 10.35 15.75
N MET A 341 15.32 9.86 16.20
CA MET A 341 15.42 9.12 17.47
C MET A 341 15.05 9.95 18.69
N ALA A 342 14.99 11.29 18.58
CA ALA A 342 14.62 12.17 19.68
C ALA A 342 13.19 11.91 20.22
N ILE A 343 12.23 11.45 19.39
CA ILE A 343 10.86 11.17 19.86
C ILE A 343 10.79 9.92 20.76
N LYS A 344 11.73 8.99 20.62
CA LYS A 344 11.68 7.70 21.31
C LYS A 344 11.57 7.82 22.82
N GLN A 345 12.25 8.80 23.40
CA GLN A 345 12.22 9.05 24.84
C GLN A 345 10.82 9.40 25.36
N TYR A 346 9.94 9.92 24.52
CA TYR A 346 8.59 10.35 24.90
C TYR A 346 7.53 9.27 24.73
N LEU A 347 7.80 8.18 24.00
CA LEU A 347 6.80 7.14 23.72
C LEU A 347 6.12 6.57 24.97
N PRO A 348 6.82 6.28 26.09
CA PRO A 348 6.16 5.82 27.31
C PRO A 348 5.18 6.86 27.87
N THR A 349 5.53 8.15 27.81
CA THR A 349 4.64 9.25 28.23
C THR A 349 3.43 9.37 27.33
N LEU A 350 3.60 9.25 26.01
CA LEU A 350 2.50 9.28 25.05
C LEU A 350 1.54 8.09 25.29
N ALA A 351 2.07 6.88 25.52
CA ALA A 351 1.26 5.70 25.82
C ALA A 351 0.42 5.87 27.10
N GLN A 352 0.99 6.50 28.14
CA GLN A 352 0.26 6.81 29.37
C GLN A 352 -0.84 7.89 29.19
N ASN A 353 -0.72 8.73 28.16
CA ASN A 353 -1.69 9.77 27.83
C ASN A 353 -2.70 9.35 26.74
N MET A 354 -2.63 8.11 26.26
CA MET A 354 -3.65 7.58 25.36
C MET A 354 -5.02 7.50 26.07
N PRO A 355 -6.13 7.79 25.36
CA PRO A 355 -7.47 7.65 25.94
C PRO A 355 -7.69 6.22 26.47
N PHE A 356 -8.32 6.11 27.63
CA PHE A 356 -8.69 4.83 28.27
C PHE A 356 -7.52 3.87 28.52
N ASN A 357 -6.32 4.38 28.67
CA ASN A 357 -5.07 3.60 28.80
C ASN A 357 -5.10 2.50 29.89
N ASN A 358 -5.99 2.60 30.86
CA ASN A 358 -6.18 1.61 31.94
C ASN A 358 -7.16 0.48 31.57
N GLU A 359 -7.82 0.55 30.41
CA GLU A 359 -8.87 -0.40 30.02
C GLU A 359 -8.38 -1.44 29.02
N TYR A 360 -7.14 -1.34 28.56
CA TYR A 360 -6.58 -2.26 27.57
C TYR A 360 -5.06 -2.46 27.77
N GLU A 361 -4.54 -3.52 27.18
CA GLU A 361 -3.09 -3.73 27.06
C GLU A 361 -2.57 -2.83 25.92
N GLN A 362 -1.55 -2.00 26.22
CA GLN A 362 -0.91 -1.15 25.23
C GLN A 362 -0.20 -1.97 24.15
N ASN A 363 -0.22 -1.47 22.94
CA ASN A 363 0.50 -2.07 21.82
C ASN A 363 2.03 -1.95 22.01
N ILE A 364 2.49 -0.87 22.63
CA ILE A 364 3.90 -0.69 22.98
C ILE A 364 4.19 -1.18 24.41
N SER A 365 5.32 -1.87 24.60
CA SER A 365 5.77 -2.20 25.96
C SER A 365 6.20 -0.94 26.71
N THR A 366 5.53 -0.64 27.81
CA THR A 366 5.89 0.47 28.71
C THR A 366 7.10 0.15 29.58
N ASN A 367 7.59 -1.10 29.58
CA ASN A 367 8.68 -1.58 30.45
C ASN A 367 10.09 -1.38 29.84
N GLY A 368 10.22 -0.59 28.77
CA GLY A 368 11.54 -0.24 28.21
C GLY A 368 12.20 -1.33 27.33
N ASP A 369 11.59 -2.51 27.22
CA ASP A 369 12.15 -3.64 26.45
C ASP A 369 11.76 -3.64 24.98
N ALA A 370 10.76 -2.86 24.58
CA ALA A 370 10.38 -2.73 23.18
C ALA A 370 11.38 -1.82 22.46
N LYS A 371 12.29 -2.44 21.73
CA LYS A 371 13.29 -1.75 20.91
C LYS A 371 12.62 -1.26 19.63
N GLN A 372 11.86 -0.17 19.70
CA GLN A 372 11.48 0.54 18.49
C GLN A 372 12.71 1.25 17.94
N THR A 373 13.02 1.02 16.69
CA THR A 373 14.08 1.72 15.96
C THR A 373 13.47 2.60 14.87
N MET A 374 14.20 3.63 14.49
CA MET A 374 13.79 4.57 13.46
C MET A 374 14.95 4.82 12.53
N VAL A 375 14.66 4.95 11.25
CA VAL A 375 15.66 5.21 10.23
C VAL A 375 15.14 6.22 9.22
N ASP A 376 15.96 7.17 8.84
CA ASP A 376 15.73 8.08 7.71
C ASP A 376 16.50 7.56 6.50
N VAL A 377 15.83 7.41 5.36
CA VAL A 377 16.36 6.69 4.20
C VAL A 377 16.23 7.55 2.95
N ASP A 378 17.35 7.72 2.26
CA ASP A 378 17.39 8.26 0.91
C ASP A 378 17.12 7.13 -0.08
N LEU A 379 15.95 7.16 -0.73
CA LEU A 379 15.48 6.05 -1.57
C LEU A 379 16.26 5.88 -2.86
N VAL A 380 16.59 4.63 -3.17
CA VAL A 380 17.21 4.18 -4.43
C VAL A 380 16.19 3.44 -5.28
N ALA A 381 15.40 2.55 -4.70
CA ALA A 381 14.35 1.81 -5.42
C ALA A 381 13.11 1.63 -4.56
N VAL A 382 11.94 1.74 -5.21
CA VAL A 382 10.62 1.41 -4.66
C VAL A 382 9.92 0.50 -5.64
N THR A 383 9.62 -0.73 -5.23
CA THR A 383 9.03 -1.75 -6.08
C THR A 383 7.80 -2.39 -5.44
N GLY A 384 7.00 -3.05 -6.23
CA GLY A 384 5.82 -3.77 -5.78
C GLY A 384 4.70 -2.87 -5.28
N ASN A 385 3.96 -3.32 -4.28
CA ASN A 385 2.87 -2.56 -3.71
C ASN A 385 3.38 -1.38 -2.89
N VAL A 386 2.80 -0.22 -3.12
CA VAL A 386 3.02 1.02 -2.36
C VAL A 386 1.72 1.46 -1.67
N GLY A 387 0.86 0.50 -1.34
CA GLY A 387 -0.46 0.75 -0.76
C GLY A 387 -1.41 1.42 -1.75
N GLU A 388 -2.24 2.32 -1.27
CA GLU A 388 -3.20 3.07 -2.08
C GLU A 388 -2.55 4.03 -3.08
N TYR A 389 -1.29 4.38 -2.86
CA TYR A 389 -0.55 5.39 -3.62
C TYR A 389 0.30 4.77 -4.72
N ARG A 390 -0.29 3.87 -5.51
CA ARG A 390 0.39 3.30 -6.69
C ARG A 390 0.92 4.42 -7.58
N GLY A 391 2.16 4.25 -8.02
CA GLY A 391 2.88 5.31 -8.75
C GLY A 391 3.37 6.46 -7.85
N GLY A 392 3.14 6.38 -6.55
CA GLY A 392 3.70 7.24 -5.52
C GLY A 392 4.88 6.62 -4.80
N ILE A 393 5.29 7.25 -3.73
CA ILE A 393 6.20 6.72 -2.72
C ILE A 393 5.55 6.99 -1.38
N THR A 394 5.48 6.01 -0.48
CA THR A 394 5.08 6.21 0.90
C THR A 394 6.03 7.16 1.60
N LEU A 395 5.50 8.05 2.45
CA LEU A 395 6.31 9.02 3.20
C LEU A 395 7.07 8.33 4.32
N ALA A 396 6.44 7.38 4.99
CA ALA A 396 7.04 6.56 6.02
C ALA A 396 6.26 5.24 6.19
N GLU A 397 6.80 4.32 6.97
CA GLU A 397 6.20 3.01 7.24
C GLU A 397 6.54 2.59 8.67
N ASN A 398 5.56 2.05 9.42
CA ASN A 398 5.74 1.42 10.73
C ASN A 398 5.53 -0.08 10.61
N LEU A 399 6.57 -0.87 10.64
CA LEU A 399 6.54 -2.31 10.34
C LEU A 399 7.15 -3.16 11.47
N PRO A 400 6.88 -4.47 11.53
CA PRO A 400 6.02 -5.26 10.63
C PRO A 400 4.52 -5.03 10.88
N ASN A 401 3.69 -5.19 9.85
CA ASN A 401 2.23 -5.10 9.98
C ASN A 401 1.63 -6.29 10.75
N ASP A 402 2.19 -7.50 10.56
CA ASP A 402 1.91 -8.67 11.41
C ASP A 402 3.06 -8.90 12.39
N ASP A 403 2.93 -8.31 13.55
CA ASP A 403 3.97 -8.34 14.59
C ASP A 403 3.76 -9.45 15.64
N LYS A 404 2.65 -10.19 15.59
CA LYS A 404 2.29 -11.17 16.64
C LYS A 404 3.41 -12.17 16.92
N LEU A 405 3.93 -12.83 15.89
CA LEU A 405 5.01 -13.81 16.05
C LEU A 405 6.32 -13.14 16.44
N SER A 406 6.65 -12.02 15.82
CA SER A 406 7.86 -11.25 16.13
C SER A 406 7.86 -10.77 17.57
N LEU A 407 6.74 -10.22 18.07
CA LEU A 407 6.60 -9.80 19.48
C LEU A 407 6.69 -10.96 20.47
N GLN A 408 6.11 -12.14 20.13
CA GLN A 408 6.20 -13.34 20.98
C GLN A 408 7.64 -13.79 21.24
N ILE A 409 8.53 -13.59 20.28
CA ILE A 409 9.97 -13.92 20.40
C ILE A 409 10.82 -12.73 20.84
N GLY A 410 10.19 -11.64 21.34
CA GLY A 410 10.88 -10.43 21.80
C GLY A 410 11.38 -9.52 20.68
N GLY A 411 10.69 -9.51 19.55
CA GLY A 411 10.89 -8.55 18.46
C GLY A 411 10.30 -7.19 18.80
N GLY A 412 10.60 -6.19 17.98
CA GLY A 412 10.10 -4.82 18.07
C GLY A 412 9.55 -4.34 16.73
N ARG A 413 9.25 -3.04 16.68
CA ARG A 413 8.83 -2.35 15.44
C ARG A 413 9.94 -1.40 14.98
N ARG A 414 9.90 -1.07 13.69
CA ARG A 414 10.82 -0.12 13.06
C ARG A 414 10.04 0.87 12.20
N ASN A 415 10.34 2.15 12.38
CA ASN A 415 9.84 3.21 11.51
C ASN A 415 10.88 3.52 10.44
N VAL A 416 10.48 3.47 9.19
CA VAL A 416 11.31 3.84 8.05
C VAL A 416 10.73 5.10 7.43
N TYR A 417 11.48 6.18 7.40
CA TYR A 417 11.10 7.46 6.82
C TYR A 417 11.82 7.65 5.48
N HIS A 418 11.09 8.08 4.46
CA HIS A 418 11.58 8.21 3.10
C HIS A 418 11.84 9.68 2.78
N ARG A 419 13.11 10.06 2.80
CA ARG A 419 13.53 11.47 2.73
C ARG A 419 13.28 12.14 1.37
N GLN A 420 13.48 11.43 0.26
CA GLN A 420 13.45 12.00 -1.08
C GLN A 420 12.11 12.61 -1.51
N ILE A 421 11.02 12.19 -0.91
CA ILE A 421 9.67 12.67 -1.26
C ILE A 421 9.46 14.12 -0.86
N ARG A 422 10.15 14.58 0.19
CA ARG A 422 9.89 15.86 0.85
C ARG A 422 10.48 17.07 0.14
N PHE A 423 11.44 16.85 -0.76
CA PHE A 423 12.25 17.93 -1.34
C PHE A 423 11.96 18.23 -2.81
N VAL A 424 10.89 17.65 -3.38
CA VAL A 424 10.53 17.82 -4.79
C VAL A 424 9.40 18.84 -5.00
N SER A 425 9.01 19.58 -3.97
CA SER A 425 7.98 20.63 -4.09
C SER A 425 8.51 21.76 -4.96
N ASP A 426 7.83 22.01 -6.08
CA ASP A 426 7.98 23.26 -6.82
C ASP A 426 7.41 24.40 -5.96
N MET A 427 8.29 25.18 -5.34
CA MET A 427 7.90 26.27 -4.41
C MET A 427 6.96 27.29 -5.05
N SER A 428 7.03 27.49 -6.37
CA SER A 428 6.10 28.38 -7.07
C SER A 428 4.67 27.83 -7.07
N LYS A 429 4.51 26.55 -7.28
CA LYS A 429 3.20 25.86 -7.21
C LYS A 429 2.67 25.76 -5.78
N LEU A 430 3.56 25.63 -4.81
CA LEU A 430 3.18 25.67 -3.40
C LEU A 430 2.59 27.04 -3.05
N GLN A 431 3.27 28.14 -3.41
CA GLN A 431 2.76 29.48 -3.12
C GLN A 431 1.42 29.74 -3.83
N GLU A 432 1.27 29.34 -5.10
CA GLU A 432 0.00 29.43 -5.83
C GLU A 432 -1.12 28.67 -5.10
N ARG A 433 -0.81 27.46 -4.56
CA ARG A 433 -1.76 26.68 -3.77
C ARG A 433 -2.17 27.41 -2.49
N LEU A 434 -1.22 27.93 -1.72
CA LEU A 434 -1.51 28.65 -0.48
C LEU A 434 -2.34 29.90 -0.74
N ASP A 435 -1.97 30.66 -1.77
CA ASP A 435 -2.70 31.88 -2.17
C ASP A 435 -4.15 31.58 -2.55
N GLU A 436 -4.46 30.40 -3.06
CA GLU A 436 -5.80 30.02 -3.48
C GLU A 436 -6.64 29.42 -2.34
N ILE A 437 -6.06 28.63 -1.44
CA ILE A 437 -6.86 27.84 -0.48
C ILE A 437 -6.67 28.21 0.99
N LEU A 438 -5.58 28.87 1.40
CA LEU A 438 -5.31 29.21 2.80
C LEU A 438 -5.48 30.70 3.05
N ASP A 439 -6.01 31.08 4.20
CA ASP A 439 -6.08 32.47 4.65
C ASP A 439 -4.68 33.08 4.73
N LYS A 440 -4.51 34.28 4.15
CA LYS A 440 -3.21 34.92 3.99
C LYS A 440 -2.45 35.13 5.30
N ASP A 441 -3.16 35.43 6.37
CA ASP A 441 -2.54 35.65 7.69
C ASP A 441 -1.91 34.39 8.26
N GLN A 442 -2.27 33.20 7.74
CA GLN A 442 -1.78 31.91 8.18
C GLN A 442 -0.72 31.31 7.26
N HIS A 443 -0.37 31.92 6.12
CA HIS A 443 0.70 31.44 5.24
C HIS A 443 2.04 31.27 5.97
N GLN A 444 2.34 32.14 6.95
CA GLN A 444 3.54 32.06 7.77
C GLN A 444 3.63 30.77 8.61
N TYR A 445 2.50 30.10 8.86
CA TYR A 445 2.43 28.85 9.62
C TYR A 445 2.39 27.60 8.72
N TYR A 446 2.25 27.75 7.39
CA TYR A 446 2.41 26.61 6.50
C TYR A 446 3.88 26.37 6.22
N LEU A 447 4.35 25.13 6.52
CA LEU A 447 5.73 24.72 6.32
C LEU A 447 5.76 23.27 5.86
N ASP A 448 6.34 22.99 4.69
CA ASP A 448 6.49 21.63 4.13
C ASP A 448 7.17 20.66 5.12
N GLU A 449 8.15 21.16 5.90
CA GLU A 449 8.83 20.36 6.93
C GLU A 449 7.89 19.97 8.08
N ALA A 450 6.81 20.70 8.31
CA ALA A 450 5.83 20.39 9.35
C ALA A 450 5.03 19.12 9.04
N ASP A 451 4.81 18.79 7.76
CA ASP A 451 4.26 17.50 7.34
C ASP A 451 5.17 16.33 7.78
N HIS A 452 6.49 16.53 7.76
CA HIS A 452 7.44 15.56 8.29
C HIS A 452 7.26 15.35 9.80
N TRP A 453 7.16 16.43 10.58
CA TRP A 453 6.94 16.32 12.03
C TRP A 453 5.61 15.63 12.35
N PHE A 454 4.56 15.95 11.60
CA PHE A 454 3.28 15.27 11.69
C PHE A 454 3.41 13.78 11.35
N THR A 455 4.12 13.43 10.26
CA THR A 455 4.36 12.04 9.85
C THR A 455 5.15 11.26 10.92
N ILE A 456 6.13 11.87 11.58
CA ILE A 456 6.83 11.25 12.71
C ILE A 456 5.83 10.89 13.83
N GLY A 457 4.94 11.81 14.17
CA GLY A 457 3.89 11.59 15.17
C GLY A 457 2.94 10.46 14.75
N HIS A 458 2.51 10.45 13.50
CA HIS A 458 1.62 9.46 12.91
C HIS A 458 2.21 8.03 13.00
N GLU A 459 3.43 7.82 12.50
CA GLU A 459 4.07 6.51 12.53
C GLU A 459 4.31 6.00 13.97
N ASN A 460 4.62 6.90 14.89
CA ASN A 460 4.74 6.53 16.29
C ASN A 460 3.38 6.21 16.94
N ALA A 461 2.32 6.90 16.53
CA ALA A 461 0.98 6.64 17.03
C ALA A 461 0.41 5.28 16.59
N HIS A 462 0.90 4.67 15.50
CA HIS A 462 0.59 3.27 15.17
C HIS A 462 1.02 2.31 16.28
N SER A 463 2.12 2.61 16.96
CA SER A 463 2.61 1.81 18.08
C SER A 463 1.88 2.06 19.39
N LEU A 464 0.97 3.03 19.43
CA LEU A 464 0.18 3.39 20.62
C LEU A 464 -1.25 2.85 20.55
N GLY A 465 -1.89 2.69 21.69
CA GLY A 465 -3.29 2.27 21.78
C GLY A 465 -3.49 0.78 22.01
N PRO A 466 -4.72 0.26 21.79
CA PRO A 466 -5.09 -1.11 22.12
C PRO A 466 -4.35 -2.14 21.27
N LYS A 467 -3.78 -3.15 21.91
CA LYS A 467 -3.13 -4.29 21.25
C LYS A 467 -4.10 -5.25 20.58
N LYS A 468 -5.36 -5.27 21.00
CA LYS A 468 -6.42 -6.16 20.51
C LYS A 468 -7.65 -5.34 20.10
N GLY A 469 -8.53 -5.94 19.32
CA GLY A 469 -9.84 -5.37 18.93
C GLY A 469 -9.88 -4.88 17.48
N GLY A 470 -8.77 -4.40 16.93
CA GLY A 470 -8.75 -3.92 15.54
C GLY A 470 -9.12 -4.99 14.51
N GLU A 471 -8.78 -6.25 14.75
CA GLU A 471 -9.03 -7.38 13.84
C GLU A 471 -10.52 -7.63 13.60
N SER A 472 -11.34 -7.40 14.61
CA SER A 472 -12.81 -7.59 14.54
C SER A 472 -13.52 -6.51 13.73
N LEU A 473 -12.81 -5.44 13.32
CA LEU A 473 -13.41 -4.32 12.58
C LEU A 473 -13.53 -4.58 11.07
N GLY A 474 -13.03 -5.72 10.57
CA GLY A 474 -13.13 -6.14 9.18
C GLY A 474 -12.57 -5.10 8.21
N LYS A 475 -13.31 -4.77 7.15
CA LYS A 475 -12.91 -3.78 6.13
C LYS A 475 -12.72 -2.34 6.67
N TYR A 476 -13.22 -2.03 7.86
CA TYR A 476 -13.04 -0.71 8.49
C TYR A 476 -11.77 -0.61 9.34
N ARG A 477 -11.07 -1.73 9.58
CA ARG A 477 -9.87 -1.79 10.42
C ARG A 477 -8.84 -0.74 10.01
N ASN A 478 -8.45 -0.73 8.75
CA ASN A 478 -7.40 0.17 8.28
C ASN A 478 -7.84 1.64 8.34
N ILE A 479 -9.10 1.96 7.99
CA ILE A 479 -9.64 3.32 8.10
C ILE A 479 -9.57 3.82 9.55
N ILE A 480 -9.94 2.98 10.51
CA ILE A 480 -9.93 3.30 11.94
C ILE A 480 -8.49 3.43 12.44
N GLU A 481 -7.59 2.54 12.03
CA GLU A 481 -6.18 2.55 12.45
C GLU A 481 -5.44 3.78 11.91
N GLU A 482 -5.59 4.10 10.63
CA GLU A 482 -5.01 5.29 10.03
C GLU A 482 -5.54 6.59 10.68
N ASN A 483 -6.84 6.60 10.99
CA ASN A 483 -7.43 7.74 11.68
C ASN A 483 -6.92 7.87 13.12
N LYS A 484 -6.68 6.74 13.83
CA LYS A 484 -6.02 6.73 15.14
C LYS A 484 -4.61 7.33 15.07
N ALA A 485 -3.84 6.95 14.06
CA ALA A 485 -2.46 7.42 13.88
C ALA A 485 -2.40 8.94 13.65
N ASP A 486 -3.24 9.48 12.77
CA ASP A 486 -3.33 10.93 12.54
C ASP A 486 -3.79 11.69 13.78
N MET A 487 -4.86 11.20 14.42
CA MET A 487 -5.38 11.88 15.61
C MET A 487 -4.41 11.76 16.78
N GLY A 488 -3.65 10.67 16.89
CA GLY A 488 -2.56 10.53 17.84
C GLY A 488 -1.45 11.55 17.60
N SER A 489 -1.05 11.77 16.36
CA SER A 489 -0.09 12.80 15.99
C SER A 489 -0.56 14.19 16.44
N LEU A 490 -1.77 14.59 16.07
CA LEU A 490 -2.32 15.92 16.43
C LEU A 490 -2.61 16.06 17.94
N ALA A 491 -3.19 15.05 18.58
CA ALA A 491 -3.59 15.11 19.98
C ALA A 491 -2.40 15.33 20.93
N PHE A 492 -1.21 14.88 20.54
CA PHE A 492 -0.01 14.98 21.37
C PHE A 492 0.90 16.16 21.04
N VAL A 493 0.55 17.00 20.05
CA VAL A 493 1.39 18.17 19.68
C VAL A 493 1.60 19.10 20.86
N ASP A 494 0.58 19.39 21.70
CA ASP A 494 0.71 20.23 22.89
C ASP A 494 1.63 19.59 23.93
N LEU A 495 1.42 18.31 24.24
CA LEU A 495 2.26 17.57 25.17
C LEU A 495 3.73 17.50 24.71
N LEU A 496 3.97 17.24 23.44
CA LEU A 496 5.33 17.22 22.87
C LEU A 496 5.98 18.61 22.87
N THR A 497 5.18 19.68 22.77
CA THR A 497 5.65 21.06 22.93
C THR A 497 6.03 21.35 24.39
N GLU A 498 5.18 20.95 25.35
CA GLU A 498 5.47 21.07 26.79
C GLU A 498 6.73 20.28 27.20
N LEU A 499 6.95 19.11 26.59
CA LEU A 499 8.14 18.28 26.82
C LEU A 499 9.39 18.78 26.08
N GLY A 500 9.29 19.85 25.28
CA GLY A 500 10.40 20.50 24.60
C GLY A 500 10.82 19.82 23.28
N MET A 501 10.02 18.91 22.74
CA MET A 501 10.28 18.32 21.41
C MET A 501 9.98 19.33 20.29
N TYR A 502 8.88 20.06 20.42
CA TYR A 502 8.49 21.11 19.48
C TYR A 502 8.56 22.49 20.14
N THR A 503 8.87 23.50 19.36
CA THR A 503 8.69 24.90 19.78
C THR A 503 7.21 25.32 19.65
N PRO A 504 6.75 26.37 20.35
CA PRO A 504 5.40 26.91 20.15
C PRO A 504 5.10 27.32 18.71
N GLU A 505 6.10 27.70 17.92
CA GLU A 505 5.95 28.01 16.51
C GLU A 505 5.78 26.75 15.66
N GLN A 506 6.59 25.71 15.91
CA GLN A 506 6.44 24.42 15.24
C GLN A 506 5.08 23.78 15.53
N ARG A 507 4.55 23.93 16.73
CA ARG A 507 3.18 23.52 17.07
C ARG A 507 2.15 24.13 16.10
N LYS A 508 2.21 25.44 15.88
CA LYS A 508 1.30 26.12 14.95
C LYS A 508 1.51 25.64 13.53
N GLN A 509 2.75 25.47 13.13
CA GLN A 509 3.11 24.99 11.79
C GLN A 509 2.58 23.59 11.53
N ILE A 510 2.74 22.64 12.48
CA ILE A 510 2.16 21.29 12.37
C ILE A 510 0.64 21.38 12.18
N ILE A 511 -0.05 22.15 13.03
CA ILE A 511 -1.51 22.26 13.00
C ILE A 511 -2.02 22.85 11.69
N VAL A 512 -1.47 23.99 11.26
CA VAL A 512 -1.94 24.68 10.04
C VAL A 512 -1.62 23.85 8.79
N THR A 513 -0.41 23.29 8.71
CA THR A 513 -0.01 22.47 7.57
C THR A 513 -0.91 21.24 7.46
N THR A 514 -1.10 20.49 8.55
CA THR A 514 -1.93 19.27 8.56
C THR A 514 -3.38 19.57 8.14
N ILE A 515 -4.01 20.60 8.70
CA ILE A 515 -5.39 20.93 8.32
C ILE A 515 -5.48 21.37 6.86
N THR A 516 -4.49 22.13 6.36
CA THR A 516 -4.46 22.58 4.96
C THR A 516 -4.25 21.43 3.97
N ASP A 517 -3.39 20.46 4.32
CA ASP A 517 -3.07 19.32 3.48
C ASP A 517 -4.16 18.23 3.48
N ASN A 518 -5.05 18.26 4.46
CA ASN A 518 -6.19 17.34 4.55
C ASN A 518 -7.29 17.57 3.50
N PHE A 519 -7.16 18.55 2.60
CA PHE A 519 -8.13 18.76 1.55
C PHE A 519 -7.76 18.02 0.26
N LEU A 520 -8.68 17.21 -0.23
CA LEU A 520 -8.53 16.37 -1.41
C LEU A 520 -9.12 17.01 -2.66
N LYS A 521 -8.65 16.61 -3.84
CA LYS A 521 -9.20 17.06 -5.14
C LYS A 521 -10.54 16.43 -5.49
N SER A 522 -10.90 15.30 -4.87
CA SER A 522 -12.14 14.57 -5.11
C SER A 522 -12.47 13.67 -3.93
N LYS A 523 -13.75 13.31 -3.82
CA LYS A 523 -14.19 12.30 -2.86
C LYS A 523 -13.53 10.93 -3.18
N PRO A 524 -12.87 10.28 -2.19
CA PRO A 524 -12.25 8.97 -2.40
C PRO A 524 -13.27 7.82 -2.46
N ASP A 525 -12.84 6.67 -2.98
CA ASP A 525 -13.51 5.40 -2.79
C ASP A 525 -13.24 4.87 -1.37
N LEU A 526 -14.16 4.04 -0.82
CA LEU A 526 -14.01 3.46 0.52
C LEU A 526 -12.80 2.53 0.68
N SER A 527 -12.26 2.01 -0.41
CA SER A 527 -11.04 1.20 -0.39
C SER A 527 -9.77 2.01 -0.11
N GLN A 528 -9.85 3.35 -0.17
CA GLN A 528 -8.72 4.26 0.03
C GLN A 528 -8.65 4.75 1.48
N ALA A 529 -8.24 3.88 2.43
CA ALA A 529 -8.31 4.12 3.87
C ALA A 529 -7.71 5.47 4.29
N HIS A 530 -6.52 5.84 3.78
CA HIS A 530 -5.88 7.13 4.09
C HIS A 530 -6.68 8.34 3.61
N ARG A 531 -7.31 8.27 2.44
CA ARG A 531 -8.12 9.37 1.92
C ARG A 531 -9.51 9.42 2.55
N VAL A 532 -10.06 8.25 2.92
CA VAL A 532 -11.35 8.16 3.64
C VAL A 532 -11.22 8.82 5.01
N ARG A 533 -10.15 8.51 5.77
CA ARG A 533 -9.93 9.15 7.08
C ARG A 533 -9.82 10.67 6.98
N THR A 534 -9.18 11.18 5.92
CA THR A 534 -9.07 12.62 5.66
C THR A 534 -10.44 13.29 5.51
N VAL A 535 -11.37 12.64 4.78
CA VAL A 535 -12.75 13.14 4.66
C VAL A 535 -13.46 13.13 6.02
N MET A 536 -13.30 12.05 6.80
CA MET A 536 -13.88 11.93 8.13
C MET A 536 -13.36 13.03 9.07
N GLN A 537 -12.06 13.28 9.06
CA GLN A 537 -11.41 14.34 9.86
C GLN A 537 -11.91 15.72 9.48
N ASN A 538 -11.95 16.03 8.18
CA ASN A 538 -12.42 17.33 7.70
C ASN A 538 -13.85 17.63 8.14
N LYS A 539 -14.76 16.65 8.03
CA LYS A 539 -16.13 16.82 8.53
C LYS A 539 -16.13 17.05 10.04
N TYR A 540 -15.45 16.19 10.80
CA TYR A 540 -15.41 16.23 12.27
C TYR A 540 -14.86 17.55 12.78
N PHE A 541 -13.79 18.05 12.17
CA PHE A 541 -13.16 19.33 12.50
C PHE A 541 -14.02 20.54 12.13
N ALA A 542 -14.66 20.53 10.96
CA ALA A 542 -15.56 21.61 10.54
C ALA A 542 -16.74 21.76 11.48
N GLU A 543 -17.42 20.67 11.84
CA GLU A 543 -18.59 20.68 12.73
C GLU A 543 -18.28 21.23 14.13
N ARG A 544 -17.02 21.11 14.58
CA ARG A 544 -16.55 21.59 15.89
C ARG A 544 -15.79 22.92 15.83
N GLY A 545 -15.67 23.48 14.63
CA GLY A 545 -15.05 24.79 14.41
C GLY A 545 -13.54 24.79 14.55
N ALA A 546 -12.84 23.68 14.26
CA ALA A 546 -11.38 23.62 14.15
C ALA A 546 -10.86 24.44 12.97
N TYR A 547 -11.68 24.59 11.94
CA TYR A 547 -11.45 25.52 10.83
C TYR A 547 -12.79 26.07 10.32
N GLU A 548 -12.72 27.15 9.58
CA GLU A 548 -13.85 27.73 8.85
C GLU A 548 -13.42 28.14 7.44
N ILE A 549 -14.39 28.29 6.56
CA ILE A 549 -14.16 28.82 5.22
C ILE A 549 -14.51 30.31 5.23
N THR A 550 -13.54 31.16 4.90
CA THR A 550 -13.72 32.62 4.85
C THR A 550 -14.69 33.01 3.74
N PRO A 551 -15.22 34.27 3.73
CA PRO A 551 -16.04 34.75 2.63
C PRO A 551 -15.37 34.69 1.25
N GLU A 552 -14.03 34.75 1.21
CA GLU A 552 -13.22 34.60 0.00
C GLU A 552 -13.03 33.13 -0.41
N GLY A 553 -13.61 32.18 0.36
CA GLY A 553 -13.54 30.75 0.11
C GLY A 553 -12.17 30.16 0.45
N LYS A 554 -11.51 30.64 1.49
CA LYS A 554 -10.22 30.15 1.98
C LYS A 554 -10.37 29.49 3.33
N ILE A 555 -9.46 28.55 3.63
CA ILE A 555 -9.38 27.88 4.91
C ILE A 555 -8.78 28.84 5.93
N HIS A 556 -9.47 29.03 7.05
CA HIS A 556 -8.92 29.68 8.25
C HIS A 556 -8.93 28.68 9.39
N VAL A 557 -7.75 28.34 9.93
CA VAL A 557 -7.56 27.32 10.98
C VAL A 557 -7.66 27.96 12.35
N ASN A 558 -8.57 27.49 13.18
CA ASN A 558 -8.68 27.87 14.59
C ASN A 558 -7.67 27.06 15.43
N ILE A 559 -6.40 27.47 15.39
CA ILE A 559 -5.24 26.73 15.89
C ILE A 559 -5.46 26.13 17.29
N ASP A 560 -6.04 26.91 18.22
CA ASP A 560 -6.23 26.49 19.61
C ASP A 560 -7.36 25.47 19.80
N LYS A 561 -8.24 25.32 18.80
CA LYS A 561 -9.32 24.31 18.84
C LYS A 561 -8.92 22.95 18.28
N VAL A 562 -7.89 22.87 17.43
CA VAL A 562 -7.55 21.64 16.70
C VAL A 562 -7.16 20.52 17.65
N VAL A 563 -6.23 20.78 18.59
CA VAL A 563 -5.72 19.74 19.51
C VAL A 563 -6.81 19.18 20.44
N PRO A 564 -7.65 20.00 21.11
CA PRO A 564 -8.79 19.48 21.88
C PRO A 564 -9.72 18.59 21.05
N ILE A 565 -10.09 19.01 19.83
CA ILE A 565 -10.97 18.26 18.96
C ILE A 565 -10.30 16.96 18.48
N ALA A 566 -9.01 16.98 18.18
CA ALA A 566 -8.24 15.77 17.85
C ALA A 566 -8.23 14.76 19.02
N LYS A 567 -8.13 15.23 20.27
CA LYS A 567 -8.25 14.38 21.47
C LYS A 567 -9.63 13.73 21.60
N GLU A 568 -10.71 14.46 21.33
CA GLU A 568 -12.07 13.92 21.32
C GLU A 568 -12.21 12.81 20.27
N MET A 569 -11.79 13.07 19.02
CA MET A 569 -11.85 12.11 17.94
C MET A 569 -10.99 10.88 18.22
N LEU A 570 -9.78 11.06 18.78
CA LEU A 570 -8.91 9.96 19.19
C LEU A 570 -9.59 9.08 20.25
N ALA A 571 -10.29 9.67 21.22
CA ALA A 571 -10.99 8.91 22.23
C ALA A 571 -12.14 8.06 21.65
N GLU A 572 -12.92 8.59 20.71
CA GLU A 572 -13.96 7.84 20.01
C GLU A 572 -13.38 6.65 19.23
N ILE A 573 -12.28 6.87 18.50
CA ILE A 573 -11.59 5.85 17.71
C ILE A 573 -11.02 4.74 18.62
N VAL A 574 -10.32 5.11 19.69
CA VAL A 574 -9.76 4.14 20.66
C VAL A 574 -10.86 3.33 21.31
N ARG A 575 -12.01 3.92 21.63
CA ARG A 575 -13.18 3.19 22.15
C ARG A 575 -13.70 2.14 21.17
N ILE A 576 -13.76 2.47 19.87
CA ILE A 576 -14.16 1.51 18.81
C ILE A 576 -13.18 0.34 18.75
N GLN A 577 -11.86 0.61 18.87
CA GLN A 577 -10.84 -0.44 18.88
C GLN A 577 -10.92 -1.33 20.14
N ILE A 578 -11.16 -0.75 21.32
CA ILE A 578 -11.35 -1.51 22.57
C ILE A 578 -12.56 -2.43 22.48
N ASP A 579 -13.67 -1.90 21.97
CA ASP A 579 -14.93 -2.65 21.85
C ASP A 579 -14.82 -3.77 20.80
N GLY A 580 -13.99 -3.61 19.77
CA GLY A 580 -13.83 -4.56 18.67
C GLY A 580 -15.16 -4.84 17.93
N ASP A 581 -16.04 -3.84 17.85
CA ASP A 581 -17.40 -3.97 17.35
C ASP A 581 -17.50 -3.45 15.91
N PHE A 582 -17.75 -4.36 14.98
CA PHE A 582 -17.87 -4.05 13.55
C PHE A 582 -19.03 -3.09 13.26
N ASP A 583 -20.20 -3.30 13.87
CA ASP A 583 -21.39 -2.47 13.59
C ASP A 583 -21.16 -1.01 14.07
N LYS A 584 -20.44 -0.83 15.19
CA LYS A 584 -20.03 0.50 15.67
C LYS A 584 -19.01 1.16 14.73
N ALA A 585 -18.01 0.41 14.26
CA ALA A 585 -17.03 0.91 13.30
C ALA A 585 -17.70 1.31 11.98
N GLU A 586 -18.60 0.46 11.46
CA GLU A 586 -19.38 0.76 10.26
C GLU A 586 -20.19 2.05 10.42
N LYS A 587 -20.91 2.17 11.52
CA LYS A 587 -21.72 3.35 11.82
C LYS A 587 -20.84 4.60 11.90
N TYR A 588 -19.72 4.54 12.62
CA TYR A 588 -18.80 5.66 12.79
C TYR A 588 -18.21 6.13 11.46
N VAL A 589 -17.77 5.20 10.61
CA VAL A 589 -17.25 5.54 9.27
C VAL A 589 -18.35 6.13 8.41
N LYS A 590 -19.55 5.53 8.35
CA LYS A 590 -20.68 6.05 7.55
C LYS A 590 -21.13 7.43 8.00
N ASP A 591 -21.19 7.69 9.29
CA ASP A 591 -21.60 8.98 9.85
C ASP A 591 -20.58 10.10 9.56
N ASN A 592 -19.29 9.77 9.49
CA ASN A 592 -18.23 10.75 9.29
C ASN A 592 -17.70 10.83 7.83
N PHE A 593 -17.85 9.78 7.02
CA PHE A 593 -17.43 9.79 5.63
C PHE A 593 -18.43 10.56 4.74
N VAL A 594 -18.58 11.85 4.98
CA VAL A 594 -19.48 12.74 4.27
C VAL A 594 -18.68 13.83 3.55
N TRP A 595 -18.84 13.88 2.24
CA TRP A 595 -18.24 14.95 1.41
C TRP A 595 -19.06 16.22 1.55
N THR A 596 -18.51 17.24 2.19
CA THR A 596 -19.21 18.50 2.51
C THR A 596 -19.06 19.55 1.40
N GLU A 597 -19.89 20.58 1.43
CA GLU A 597 -19.78 21.72 0.50
C GLU A 597 -18.43 22.43 0.62
N ASN A 598 -17.88 22.54 1.82
CA ASN A 598 -16.55 23.10 2.05
C ASN A 598 -15.45 22.30 1.36
N MET A 599 -15.53 20.96 1.44
CA MET A 599 -14.59 20.08 0.75
C MET A 599 -14.71 20.23 -0.76
N GLU A 600 -15.93 20.30 -1.29
CA GLU A 600 -16.18 20.47 -2.72
C GLU A 600 -15.62 21.82 -3.22
N LEU A 601 -15.84 22.90 -2.48
CA LEU A 601 -15.31 24.22 -2.81
C LEU A 601 -13.78 24.23 -2.94
N ILE A 602 -13.09 23.68 -1.93
CA ILE A 602 -11.62 23.61 -1.93
C ILE A 602 -11.12 22.62 -3.00
N ALA A 603 -11.81 21.50 -3.20
CA ALA A 603 -11.48 20.53 -4.24
C ALA A 603 -11.47 21.16 -5.64
N GLN A 604 -12.47 21.96 -5.96
CA GLN A 604 -12.55 22.68 -7.24
C GLN A 604 -11.39 23.66 -7.43
N LYS A 605 -10.96 24.34 -6.37
CA LYS A 605 -9.77 25.21 -6.40
C LYS A 605 -8.50 24.41 -6.63
N LEU A 606 -8.31 23.32 -5.88
CA LEU A 606 -7.16 22.42 -6.03
C LEU A 606 -7.06 21.80 -7.44
N GLN A 607 -8.18 21.44 -8.07
CA GLN A 607 -8.22 20.90 -9.43
C GLN A 607 -7.75 21.92 -10.49
N LYS A 608 -8.02 23.20 -10.30
CA LYS A 608 -7.58 24.26 -11.21
C LYS A 608 -6.06 24.44 -11.18
N ILE A 609 -5.47 24.39 -10.00
CA ILE A 609 -4.03 24.60 -9.79
C ILE A 609 -3.23 23.37 -10.15
N ASN A 610 -3.65 22.20 -9.64
CA ASN A 610 -2.93 20.94 -9.78
C ASN A 610 -3.72 19.95 -10.66
N LYS A 611 -3.32 19.84 -11.92
CA LYS A 611 -3.94 18.97 -12.93
C LYS A 611 -3.45 17.52 -12.85
N SER A 612 -2.47 17.20 -12.00
CA SER A 612 -1.90 15.85 -11.94
C SER A 612 -2.96 14.80 -11.64
N LEU A 613 -2.96 13.73 -12.41
CA LEU A 613 -3.83 12.56 -12.21
C LEU A 613 -3.08 11.41 -11.56
N ASN A 614 -1.85 11.16 -12.02
CA ASN A 614 -1.02 10.03 -11.57
C ASN A 614 0.41 10.51 -11.28
N GLY A 615 1.13 9.71 -10.48
CA GLY A 615 2.55 9.86 -10.27
C GLY A 615 3.32 8.64 -10.78
N ARG A 616 4.58 8.83 -11.15
CA ARG A 616 5.55 7.75 -11.37
C ARG A 616 6.82 8.04 -10.60
N THR A 617 7.58 7.01 -10.32
CA THR A 617 8.90 7.12 -9.75
C THR A 617 9.95 6.84 -10.82
N GLU A 618 11.01 7.64 -10.88
CA GLU A 618 12.20 7.39 -11.70
C GLU A 618 13.40 7.20 -10.80
N SER A 619 14.11 6.10 -10.97
CA SER A 619 15.31 5.76 -10.23
C SER A 619 16.49 5.53 -11.19
N GLU A 620 17.16 6.62 -11.55
CA GLU A 620 18.34 6.58 -12.42
C GLU A 620 19.43 5.66 -11.84
N LEU A 621 19.69 5.75 -10.54
CA LEU A 621 20.69 4.91 -9.88
C LEU A 621 20.31 3.42 -9.95
N ALA A 622 19.07 3.07 -9.59
CA ALA A 622 18.62 1.67 -9.64
C ALA A 622 18.66 1.11 -11.06
N GLU A 623 18.20 1.89 -12.05
CA GLU A 623 18.22 1.47 -13.46
C GLU A 623 19.65 1.21 -13.97
N ASN A 624 20.63 2.01 -13.53
CA ASN A 624 22.02 1.81 -13.90
C ASN A 624 22.60 0.57 -13.21
N LEU A 625 22.33 0.38 -11.91
CA LEU A 625 22.76 -0.81 -11.18
C LEU A 625 22.22 -2.12 -11.75
N LEU A 626 21.04 -2.09 -12.37
CA LEU A 626 20.47 -3.27 -13.04
C LEU A 626 21.13 -3.60 -14.38
N LYS A 627 21.73 -2.61 -15.07
CA LYS A 627 22.41 -2.80 -16.36
C LYS A 627 23.81 -3.35 -16.20
N GLU A 628 24.47 -3.06 -15.08
CA GLU A 628 25.78 -3.61 -14.73
C GLU A 628 25.74 -5.08 -14.31
#